data_076ecd4b4c4b371c7286a47651bbc45a
#
_entry.id   076ecd4b4c4b371c7286a47651bbc45a
#
_cell.length_a   1.000
_cell.length_b   1.000
_cell.length_c   1.000
_cell.angle_alpha   90.00
_cell.angle_beta   90.00
_cell.angle_gamma   90.00
#
_symmetry.space_group_name_H-M   'P 1'
#
loop_
_entity.id
_entity.type
_entity.pdbx_description
1 polymer ?
#
loop_
_entity_poly.entity_id
_entity_poly.type
_entity_poly.pdbx_seq_one_letter_code
_entity_poly.pdbx_strand_id
1 'polypeptide(L)'
;MQVNSILERFLIKGAGKHLYRFSNADNKTWLMPTHNMQVAMNLYQPSGRNGKIMKALFPWLHHLLIIRKIIHAESVYCDITDELKRLFCQLFHETEIEFSIFCGTPCIHQKITMQISKGKHILGYCKVTDNKEIALLFRNEANILKELGRKGLKEVPICMFCGEMTDG
;
A
#
# COMPACT_ATOMS: atom_id res chain seq x y z
N MET A 1 17.18 10.78 -7.00
CA MET A 1 16.05 10.37 -6.13
C MET A 1 16.02 8.85 -6.18
N GLN A 2 16.51 8.18 -5.14
CA GLN A 2 16.47 6.72 -5.08
C GLN A 2 15.00 6.32 -4.97
N VAL A 3 14.43 5.86 -6.07
CA VAL A 3 13.20 5.09 -6.03
C VAL A 3 13.56 3.85 -5.23
N ASN A 4 12.80 3.58 -4.20
CA ASN A 4 13.04 2.53 -3.26
C ASN A 4 13.26 1.20 -4.01
N SER A 5 14.41 0.58 -3.85
CA SER A 5 14.78 -0.67 -4.54
C SER A 5 13.72 -1.77 -4.36
N ILE A 6 13.03 -1.77 -3.22
CA ILE A 6 11.92 -2.69 -2.96
C ILE A 6 10.76 -2.45 -3.94
N LEU A 7 10.38 -1.17 -4.21
CA LEU A 7 9.29 -0.88 -5.15
C LEU A 7 9.61 -1.32 -6.57
N GLU A 8 10.87 -1.21 -7.00
CA GLU A 8 11.29 -1.60 -8.35
C GLU A 8 11.14 -3.09 -8.61
N ARG A 9 11.17 -3.93 -7.58
CA ARG A 9 10.94 -5.38 -7.70
C ARG A 9 9.47 -5.74 -7.86
N PHE A 10 8.56 -4.92 -7.36
CA PHE A 10 7.11 -5.23 -7.32
C PHE A 10 6.27 -4.41 -8.28
N LEU A 11 6.85 -3.36 -8.90
CA LEU A 11 6.13 -2.47 -9.81
C LEU A 11 6.67 -2.52 -11.22
N ILE A 12 5.77 -2.68 -12.16
CA ILE A 12 6.00 -2.53 -13.60
C ILE A 12 5.66 -1.08 -13.94
N LYS A 13 6.68 -0.29 -14.33
CA LYS A 13 6.53 1.13 -14.71
C LYS A 13 6.09 1.29 -16.16
N GLY A 14 5.34 2.35 -16.45
CA GLY A 14 4.97 2.76 -17.81
C GLY A 14 3.76 2.04 -18.38
N ALA A 15 3.18 1.10 -17.68
CA ALA A 15 1.96 0.38 -18.06
C ALA A 15 1.04 0.19 -16.86
N GLY A 16 -0.21 -0.17 -17.12
CA GLY A 16 -1.16 -0.52 -16.06
C GLY A 16 -2.01 0.65 -15.58
N LYS A 17 -2.18 0.76 -14.27
CA LYS A 17 -3.13 1.67 -13.65
C LYS A 17 -2.57 3.08 -13.52
N HIS A 18 -3.47 4.07 -13.67
CA HIS A 18 -3.14 5.47 -13.43
C HIS A 18 -3.21 5.77 -11.93
N LEU A 19 -2.08 6.19 -11.34
CA LEU A 19 -1.96 6.53 -9.93
C LEU A 19 -1.44 7.96 -9.77
N TYR A 20 -1.73 8.56 -8.62
CA TYR A 20 -1.01 9.72 -8.12
C TYR A 20 0.07 9.30 -7.14
N ARG A 21 1.28 9.82 -7.36
CA ARG A 21 2.38 9.76 -6.41
C ARG A 21 2.50 11.09 -5.70
N PHE A 22 2.52 11.11 -4.40
CA PHE A 22 2.80 12.30 -3.60
C PHE A 22 3.58 11.94 -2.35
N SER A 23 4.34 12.90 -1.83
CA SER A 23 5.18 12.72 -0.65
C SER A 23 4.94 13.84 0.35
N ASN A 24 5.17 13.57 1.62
CA ASN A 24 5.17 14.59 2.67
C ASN A 24 6.59 15.10 2.96
N ALA A 25 6.70 16.03 3.90
CA ALA A 25 7.98 16.59 4.32
C ALA A 25 8.98 15.55 4.89
N ASP A 26 8.49 14.44 5.42
CA ASP A 26 9.31 13.34 5.94
C ASP A 26 9.73 12.34 4.83
N ASN A 27 9.50 12.66 3.56
CA ASN A 27 9.72 11.79 2.40
C ASN A 27 8.93 10.47 2.43
N LYS A 28 7.86 10.39 3.24
CA LYS A 28 6.90 9.31 3.15
C LYS A 28 6.14 9.47 1.83
N THR A 29 6.03 8.40 1.07
CA THR A 29 5.44 8.44 -0.28
C THR A 29 4.21 7.55 -0.35
N TRP A 30 3.18 8.03 -1.04
CA TRP A 30 1.97 7.30 -1.37
C TRP A 30 1.81 7.20 -2.87
N LEU A 31 1.35 6.03 -3.33
CA LEU A 31 0.83 5.82 -4.68
C LEU A 31 -0.62 5.39 -4.55
N MET A 32 -1.52 6.15 -5.14
CA MET A 32 -2.97 5.93 -4.99
C MET A 32 -3.68 5.95 -6.35
N PRO A 33 -4.56 4.97 -6.63
CA PRO A 33 -5.31 4.92 -7.88
C PRO A 33 -6.25 6.11 -8.01
N THR A 34 -6.24 6.73 -9.18
CA THR A 34 -7.00 7.96 -9.45
C THR A 34 -8.50 7.71 -9.50
N HIS A 35 -8.93 6.53 -9.93
CA HIS A 35 -10.35 6.19 -10.09
C HIS A 35 -11.03 5.76 -8.77
N ASN A 36 -10.24 5.40 -7.73
CA ASN A 36 -10.77 4.93 -6.45
C ASN A 36 -10.10 5.63 -5.26
N MET A 37 -9.93 6.94 -5.37
CA MET A 37 -9.21 7.76 -4.40
C MET A 37 -9.80 7.69 -3.00
N GLN A 38 -11.13 7.59 -2.87
CA GLN A 38 -11.79 7.53 -1.57
C GLN A 38 -11.37 6.31 -0.76
N VAL A 39 -11.29 5.15 -1.39
CA VAL A 39 -10.84 3.90 -0.74
C VAL A 39 -9.33 3.94 -0.50
N ALA A 40 -8.56 4.44 -1.46
CA ALA A 40 -7.12 4.58 -1.36
C ALA A 40 -6.68 5.45 -0.18
N MET A 41 -7.42 6.53 0.12
CA MET A 41 -7.14 7.43 1.25
C MET A 41 -7.27 6.77 2.63
N ASN A 42 -7.78 5.54 2.74
CA ASN A 42 -7.69 4.80 4.00
C ASN A 42 -6.25 4.45 4.38
N LEU A 43 -5.36 4.33 3.40
CA LEU A 43 -3.93 4.12 3.64
C LEU A 43 -3.21 5.40 4.14
N TYR A 44 -3.79 6.57 3.93
CA TYR A 44 -3.28 7.84 4.42
C TYR A 44 -3.78 8.11 5.84
N GLN A 45 -2.89 8.02 6.84
CA GLN A 45 -3.22 8.19 8.26
C GLN A 45 -2.49 9.40 8.86
N PRO A 46 -3.00 10.62 8.62
CA PRO A 46 -2.38 11.84 9.14
C PRO A 46 -2.66 12.05 10.62
N SER A 47 -1.66 12.50 11.37
CA SER A 47 -1.80 12.93 12.76
C SER A 47 -2.25 14.40 12.88
N GLY A 48 -1.76 15.26 11.98
CA GLY A 48 -2.01 16.70 12.01
C GLY A 48 -3.35 17.14 11.40
N ARG A 49 -3.83 18.32 11.80
CA ARG A 49 -5.11 18.90 11.32
C ARG A 49 -5.15 19.05 9.80
N ASN A 50 -4.10 19.62 9.20
CA ASN A 50 -4.03 19.83 7.75
C ASN A 50 -4.10 18.52 6.97
N GLY A 51 -3.43 17.48 7.46
CA GLY A 51 -3.50 16.15 6.86
C GLY A 51 -4.90 15.53 6.96
N LYS A 52 -5.63 15.74 8.05
CA LYS A 52 -7.03 15.29 8.22
C LYS A 52 -7.95 15.99 7.23
N ILE A 53 -7.77 17.31 7.03
CA ILE A 53 -8.51 18.08 6.02
C ILE A 53 -8.20 17.54 4.62
N MET A 54 -6.93 17.34 4.30
CA MET A 54 -6.51 16.72 3.03
C MET A 54 -7.17 15.36 2.82
N LYS A 55 -7.14 14.49 3.83
CA LYS A 55 -7.79 13.16 3.76
C LYS A 55 -9.27 13.25 3.41
N ALA A 56 -9.99 14.22 3.98
CA ALA A 56 -11.41 14.40 3.75
C ALA A 56 -11.74 14.99 2.37
N LEU A 57 -10.95 15.96 1.92
CA LEU A 57 -11.26 16.74 0.71
C LEU A 57 -10.60 16.19 -0.55
N PHE A 58 -9.42 15.60 -0.46
CA PHE A 58 -8.66 15.16 -1.61
C PHE A 58 -9.40 14.17 -2.51
N PRO A 59 -10.17 13.18 -2.02
CA PRO A 59 -10.96 12.29 -2.86
C PRO A 59 -11.93 13.01 -3.82
N TRP A 60 -12.38 14.18 -3.45
CA TRP A 60 -13.31 14.99 -4.25
C TRP A 60 -12.61 15.98 -5.15
N LEU A 61 -11.47 16.51 -4.71
CA LEU A 61 -10.77 17.63 -5.34
C LEU A 61 -9.54 17.22 -6.18
N HIS A 62 -9.15 15.95 -6.17
CA HIS A 62 -7.95 15.49 -6.88
C HIS A 62 -7.98 15.71 -8.40
N HIS A 63 -9.17 15.93 -8.99
CA HIS A 63 -9.30 16.28 -10.41
C HIS A 63 -8.79 17.68 -10.72
N LEU A 64 -8.79 18.59 -9.73
CA LEU A 64 -8.38 19.96 -9.91
C LEU A 64 -6.86 20.07 -9.99
N LEU A 65 -6.34 20.63 -11.09
CA LEU A 65 -4.89 20.79 -11.32
C LEU A 65 -4.21 21.59 -10.21
N ILE A 66 -4.90 22.61 -9.66
CA ILE A 66 -4.36 23.44 -8.60
C ILE A 66 -4.12 22.64 -7.31
N ILE A 67 -5.04 21.73 -6.97
CA ILE A 67 -4.92 20.89 -5.78
C ILE A 67 -3.73 19.92 -5.95
N ARG A 68 -3.60 19.30 -7.14
CA ARG A 68 -2.46 18.42 -7.44
C ARG A 68 -1.11 19.14 -7.36
N LYS A 69 -1.04 20.38 -7.83
CA LYS A 69 0.17 21.22 -7.70
C LYS A 69 0.50 21.54 -6.24
N ILE A 70 -0.50 21.90 -5.43
CA ILE A 70 -0.31 22.22 -3.99
C ILE A 70 0.28 21.03 -3.22
N ILE A 71 -0.19 19.81 -3.50
CA ILE A 71 0.31 18.61 -2.82
C ILE A 71 1.46 17.93 -3.57
N HIS A 72 1.96 18.54 -4.65
CA HIS A 72 3.00 17.97 -5.51
C HIS A 72 2.68 16.54 -5.98
N ALA A 73 1.40 16.29 -6.35
CA ALA A 73 0.98 15.00 -6.87
C ALA A 73 1.43 14.83 -8.32
N GLU A 74 2.22 13.80 -8.57
CA GLU A 74 2.68 13.39 -9.89
C GLU A 74 1.80 12.26 -10.43
N SER A 75 1.41 12.36 -11.71
CA SER A 75 0.74 11.27 -12.43
C SER A 75 1.77 10.19 -12.80
N VAL A 76 1.52 8.97 -12.41
CA VAL A 76 2.35 7.82 -12.75
C VAL A 76 1.48 6.66 -13.26
N TYR A 77 2.02 5.88 -14.19
CA TYR A 77 1.40 4.64 -14.67
C TYR A 77 2.25 3.48 -14.21
N CYS A 78 1.65 2.58 -13.45
CA CYS A 78 2.31 1.35 -13.03
C CYS A 78 1.29 0.26 -12.67
N ASP A 79 1.74 -0.98 -12.68
CA ASP A 79 1.01 -2.11 -12.12
C ASP A 79 1.94 -2.90 -11.20
N ILE A 80 1.38 -3.76 -10.38
CA ILE A 80 2.15 -4.75 -9.62
C ILE A 80 2.54 -5.90 -10.55
N THR A 81 3.62 -6.62 -10.20
CA THR A 81 4.04 -7.79 -10.99
C THR A 81 2.93 -8.83 -11.06
N ASP A 82 2.91 -9.59 -12.16
CA ASP A 82 1.88 -10.62 -12.39
C ASP A 82 1.90 -11.69 -11.30
N GLU A 83 3.06 -11.99 -10.73
CA GLU A 83 3.19 -12.93 -9.62
C GLU A 83 2.45 -12.41 -8.38
N LEU A 84 2.71 -11.18 -7.98
CA LEU A 84 2.06 -10.56 -6.83
C LEU A 84 0.55 -10.39 -7.06
N LYS A 85 0.16 -10.04 -8.29
CA LYS A 85 -1.25 -9.93 -8.66
C LYS A 85 -1.98 -11.28 -8.56
N ARG A 86 -1.37 -12.35 -9.09
CA ARG A 86 -1.91 -13.71 -8.96
C ARG A 86 -2.03 -14.14 -7.51
N LEU A 87 -1.01 -13.90 -6.69
CA LEU A 87 -1.04 -14.19 -5.26
C LEU A 87 -2.21 -13.51 -4.57
N PHE A 88 -2.42 -12.21 -4.79
CA PHE A 88 -3.54 -11.49 -4.18
C PHE A 88 -4.89 -11.97 -4.70
N CYS A 89 -5.02 -12.21 -6.00
CA CYS A 89 -6.26 -12.75 -6.57
C CYS A 89 -6.62 -14.12 -5.97
N GLN A 90 -5.64 -14.97 -5.74
CA GLN A 90 -5.84 -16.27 -5.09
C GLN A 90 -6.20 -16.13 -3.61
N LEU A 91 -5.48 -15.29 -2.85
CA LEU A 91 -5.73 -15.09 -1.42
C LEU A 91 -7.10 -14.50 -1.12
N PHE A 92 -7.57 -13.60 -1.97
CA PHE A 92 -8.85 -12.91 -1.77
C PHE A 92 -10.00 -13.51 -2.60
N HIS A 93 -9.74 -14.56 -3.38
CA HIS A 93 -10.73 -15.19 -4.29
C HIS A 93 -11.35 -14.19 -5.27
N GLU A 94 -10.52 -13.27 -5.81
CA GLU A 94 -10.95 -12.22 -6.70
C GLU A 94 -10.25 -12.32 -8.07
N THR A 95 -10.95 -11.93 -9.14
CA THR A 95 -10.38 -11.92 -10.50
C THR A 95 -9.63 -10.63 -10.81
N GLU A 96 -10.07 -9.54 -10.19
CA GLU A 96 -9.46 -8.22 -10.32
C GLU A 96 -9.31 -7.56 -8.97
N ILE A 97 -8.19 -6.89 -8.79
CA ILE A 97 -7.87 -6.15 -7.58
C ILE A 97 -7.34 -4.76 -7.93
N GLU A 98 -7.48 -3.87 -7.00
CA GLU A 98 -6.86 -2.56 -6.98
C GLU A 98 -5.85 -2.49 -5.85
N PHE A 99 -4.87 -1.62 -5.98
CA PHE A 99 -3.86 -1.45 -4.93
C PHE A 99 -3.55 0.01 -4.68
N SER A 100 -3.17 0.30 -3.46
CA SER A 100 -2.54 1.56 -3.05
C SER A 100 -1.28 1.22 -2.29
N ILE A 101 -0.26 2.07 -2.37
CA ILE A 101 1.04 1.80 -1.75
C ILE A 101 1.42 2.95 -0.83
N PHE A 102 1.92 2.60 0.32
CA PHE A 102 2.55 3.51 1.26
C PHE A 102 3.99 3.07 1.51
N CYS A 103 4.93 3.96 1.21
CA CYS A 103 6.32 3.81 1.56
C CYS A 103 6.59 4.66 2.79
N GLY A 104 6.94 4.02 3.89
CA GLY A 104 7.37 4.70 5.11
C GLY A 104 8.58 5.61 4.87
N THR A 105 9.02 6.30 5.92
CA THR A 105 10.23 7.14 5.86
C THR A 105 11.43 6.33 5.34
N PRO A 106 12.17 6.85 4.36
CA PRO A 106 13.37 6.18 3.85
C PRO A 106 14.39 5.94 4.97
N CYS A 107 14.66 4.70 5.30
CA CYS A 107 15.66 4.27 6.27
C CYS A 107 15.98 2.78 6.06
N ILE A 108 17.00 2.26 6.75
CA ILE A 108 17.39 0.84 6.67
C ILE A 108 16.29 -0.13 7.14
N HIS A 109 15.32 0.35 7.92
CA HIS A 109 14.17 -0.42 8.39
C HIS A 109 12.89 -0.09 7.62
N GLN A 110 13.03 0.45 6.42
CA GLN A 110 11.86 0.82 5.62
C GLN A 110 11.02 -0.41 5.29
N LYS A 111 9.73 -0.24 5.41
CA LYS A 111 8.72 -1.22 5.00
C LYS A 111 7.71 -0.55 4.07
N ILE A 112 7.21 -1.31 3.15
CA ILE A 112 6.14 -0.91 2.25
C ILE A 112 4.85 -1.55 2.76
N THR A 113 3.78 -0.79 2.76
CA THR A 113 2.43 -1.29 3.03
C THR A 113 1.59 -1.11 1.78
N MET A 114 1.01 -2.20 1.30
CA MET A 114 0.07 -2.21 0.18
C MET A 114 -1.33 -2.46 0.74
N GLN A 115 -2.28 -1.61 0.38
CA GLN A 115 -3.69 -1.84 0.59
C GLN A 115 -4.26 -2.47 -0.66
N ILE A 116 -4.92 -3.61 -0.54
CA ILE A 116 -5.57 -4.31 -1.63
C ILE A 116 -7.07 -4.09 -1.49
N SER A 117 -7.72 -3.71 -2.60
CA SER A 117 -9.15 -3.40 -2.60
C SER A 117 -9.82 -3.89 -3.87
N LYS A 118 -11.16 -3.97 -3.83
CA LYS A 118 -12.03 -4.18 -5.00
C LYS A 118 -13.24 -3.25 -4.88
N GLY A 119 -13.38 -2.34 -5.82
CA GLY A 119 -14.40 -1.30 -5.75
C GLY A 119 -14.32 -0.53 -4.43
N LYS A 120 -15.39 -0.51 -3.64
CA LYS A 120 -15.44 0.21 -2.36
C LYS A 120 -14.93 -0.60 -1.16
N HIS A 121 -14.52 -1.83 -1.34
CA HIS A 121 -14.14 -2.74 -0.26
C HIS A 121 -12.62 -2.90 -0.18
N ILE A 122 -12.08 -2.73 1.03
CA ILE A 122 -10.70 -3.09 1.35
C ILE A 122 -10.70 -4.59 1.65
N LEU A 123 -9.90 -5.35 0.88
CA LEU A 123 -9.76 -6.79 1.04
C LEU A 123 -8.71 -7.14 2.11
N GLY A 124 -7.64 -6.34 2.16
CA GLY A 124 -6.58 -6.56 3.14
C GLY A 124 -5.39 -5.64 2.94
N TYR A 125 -4.36 -5.91 3.74
CA TYR A 125 -3.09 -5.19 3.71
C TYR A 125 -1.93 -6.17 3.60
N CYS A 126 -0.95 -5.83 2.78
CA CYS A 126 0.31 -6.57 2.65
C CYS A 126 1.45 -5.68 3.11
N LYS A 127 2.36 -6.21 3.93
CA LYS A 127 3.60 -5.56 4.33
C LYS A 127 4.75 -6.24 3.62
N VAL A 128 5.64 -5.47 3.00
CA VAL A 128 6.79 -5.97 2.25
C VAL A 128 8.07 -5.30 2.76
N THR A 129 9.15 -6.06 2.82
CA THR A 129 10.49 -5.57 3.18
C THR A 129 11.56 -6.45 2.54
N ASP A 130 12.73 -5.86 2.26
CA ASP A 130 13.96 -6.58 1.90
C ASP A 130 14.94 -6.70 3.09
N ASN A 131 14.59 -6.09 4.23
CA ASN A 131 15.39 -6.14 5.44
C ASN A 131 15.07 -7.41 6.24
N LYS A 132 16.10 -8.24 6.50
CA LYS A 132 15.96 -9.52 7.21
C LYS A 132 15.44 -9.38 8.64
N GLU A 133 15.84 -8.32 9.36
CA GLU A 133 15.36 -8.08 10.74
C GLU A 133 13.86 -7.73 10.75
N ILE A 134 13.43 -6.89 9.82
CA ILE A 134 12.00 -6.58 9.65
C ILE A 134 11.21 -7.80 9.20
N ALA A 135 11.77 -8.65 8.35
CA ALA A 135 11.13 -9.91 7.95
C ALA A 135 10.92 -10.84 9.15
N LEU A 136 11.86 -10.92 10.08
CA LEU A 136 11.69 -11.66 11.34
C LEU A 136 10.55 -11.08 12.19
N LEU A 137 10.44 -9.75 12.28
CA LEU A 137 9.32 -9.11 12.98
C LEU A 137 7.97 -9.44 12.32
N PHE A 138 7.90 -9.48 10.99
CA PHE A 138 6.67 -9.89 10.28
C PHE A 138 6.31 -11.35 10.56
N ARG A 139 7.29 -12.25 10.60
CA ARG A 139 7.05 -13.66 10.98
C ARG A 139 6.54 -13.79 12.41
N ASN A 140 7.12 -13.04 13.35
CA ASN A 140 6.66 -13.01 14.73
C ASN A 140 5.23 -12.46 14.83
N GLU A 141 4.93 -11.35 14.14
CA GLU A 141 3.56 -10.79 14.06
C GLU A 141 2.58 -11.84 13.52
N ALA A 142 2.93 -12.51 12.43
CA ALA A 142 2.10 -13.56 11.82
C ALA A 142 1.83 -14.73 12.78
N ASN A 143 2.84 -15.17 13.52
CA ASN A 143 2.70 -16.24 14.50
C ASN A 143 1.79 -15.82 15.67
N ILE A 144 1.96 -14.59 16.17
CA ILE A 144 1.09 -14.05 17.22
C ILE A 144 -0.36 -13.97 16.73
N LEU A 145 -0.60 -13.45 15.54
CA LEU A 145 -1.96 -13.36 14.98
C LEU A 145 -2.62 -14.74 14.82
N LYS A 146 -1.86 -15.73 14.35
CA LYS A 146 -2.34 -17.12 14.25
C LYS A 146 -2.69 -17.70 15.61
N GLU A 147 -1.86 -17.47 16.61
CA GLU A 147 -2.08 -17.92 17.99
C GLU A 147 -3.32 -17.29 18.61
N LEU A 148 -3.48 -15.96 18.45
CA LEU A 148 -4.67 -15.22 18.92
C LEU A 148 -5.95 -15.72 18.23
N GLY A 149 -5.90 -15.99 16.92
CA GLY A 149 -7.01 -16.58 16.19
C GLY A 149 -7.40 -17.99 16.70
N ARG A 150 -6.40 -18.85 17.02
CA ARG A 150 -6.63 -20.18 17.63
C ARG A 150 -7.29 -20.09 19.00
N LYS A 151 -7.00 -19.04 19.77
CA LYS A 151 -7.64 -18.75 21.07
C LYS A 151 -9.04 -18.16 20.93
N GLY A 152 -9.56 -18.02 19.72
CA GLY A 152 -10.91 -17.54 19.45
C GLY A 152 -11.12 -16.03 19.55
N LEU A 153 -10.05 -15.23 19.55
CA LEU A 153 -10.13 -13.78 19.52
C LEU A 153 -10.56 -13.32 18.13
N LYS A 154 -11.79 -12.84 17.99
CA LYS A 154 -12.42 -12.46 16.71
C LYS A 154 -12.04 -11.06 16.22
N GLU A 155 -11.52 -10.20 17.09
CA GLU A 155 -11.21 -8.78 16.79
C GLU A 155 -9.77 -8.57 16.30
N VAL A 156 -9.02 -9.65 16.06
CA VAL A 156 -7.65 -9.57 15.54
C VAL A 156 -7.62 -9.77 14.03
N PRO A 157 -6.70 -9.11 13.31
CA PRO A 157 -6.51 -9.35 11.89
C PRO A 157 -6.13 -10.80 11.61
N ILE A 158 -6.63 -11.34 10.51
CA ILE A 158 -6.27 -12.69 10.04
C ILE A 158 -4.99 -12.58 9.20
N CYS A 159 -3.96 -13.32 9.58
CA CYS A 159 -2.77 -13.48 8.74
C CYS A 159 -3.04 -14.55 7.67
N MET A 160 -3.36 -14.12 6.45
CA MET A 160 -3.64 -15.01 5.32
C MET A 160 -2.38 -15.64 4.72
N PHE A 161 -1.29 -14.87 4.69
CA PHE A 161 -0.01 -15.29 4.11
C PHE A 161 1.16 -14.64 4.86
N CYS A 162 2.22 -15.40 5.06
CA CYS A 162 3.53 -14.90 5.49
C CYS A 162 4.61 -15.80 4.87
N GLY A 163 5.38 -15.27 3.95
CA GLY A 163 6.39 -16.02 3.21
C GLY A 163 7.40 -15.09 2.54
N GLU A 164 8.30 -15.69 1.78
CA GLU A 164 9.29 -14.99 0.95
C GLU A 164 8.83 -15.10 -0.51
N MET A 165 9.05 -14.02 -1.27
CA MET A 165 8.95 -14.08 -2.73
C MET A 165 10.33 -14.40 -3.26
N THR A 166 10.44 -15.45 -4.05
CA THR A 166 11.68 -15.79 -4.75
C THR A 166 11.75 -14.92 -5.99
N ASP A 167 12.88 -14.23 -6.15
CA ASP A 167 13.19 -13.60 -7.42
C ASP A 167 13.26 -14.73 -8.46
N GLY A 168 12.31 -14.78 -9.41
CA GLY A 168 12.24 -15.76 -10.47
C GLY A 168 13.39 -15.58 -11.49
#